data_9f62c77af1819762ca78749e7044327b
#
_entry.id   9f62c77af1819762ca78749e7044327b
#
_cell.length_a   1.000
_cell.length_b   1.000
_cell.length_c   1.000
_cell.angle_alpha   90.00
_cell.angle_beta   90.00
_cell.angle_gamma   90.00
#
_symmetry.space_group_name_H-M   'P 1'
#
loop_
_entity.id
_entity.type
_entity.pdbx_description
1 polymer ?
#
loop_
_entity_poly.entity_id
_entity_poly.type
_entity_poly.pdbx_seq_one_letter_code
_entity_poly.pdbx_strand_id
1 'polypeptide(L)'
;MGFRILVTEPIPASNIHFLQTVGEVTVGEQGQFLTEESLLEVIGHYDALLCMLSTPVTSRVLEAAHQLKIVANFAVGYNNIDIQAAHRYNIQVANTPDVLTESCADFTMGLLLASTRRFNKAEQYLRDGLFTQWEPLGFLGMELSGKKLGIIGMGRIGQSFAKRAQAFGMGIYYHNPVSYTHLRAHETGRNL
;
A
#
# COMPACT_ATOMS: atom_id res chain seq x y z
N MET A 1 -2.53 35.42 -5.50
CA MET A 1 -1.41 34.48 -5.63
C MET A 1 -1.99 33.08 -5.53
N GLY A 2 -1.66 32.17 -6.45
CA GLY A 2 -2.07 30.77 -6.37
C GLY A 2 -1.29 30.01 -5.29
N PHE A 3 -1.76 28.84 -4.89
CA PHE A 3 -1.05 27.94 -3.99
C PHE A 3 0.25 27.44 -4.63
N ARG A 4 1.29 27.25 -3.86
CA ARG A 4 2.51 26.53 -4.27
C ARG A 4 2.43 25.09 -3.79
N ILE A 5 2.45 24.16 -4.71
CA ILE A 5 2.22 22.74 -4.46
C ILE A 5 3.50 21.98 -4.80
N LEU A 6 4.05 21.24 -3.82
CA LEU A 6 5.12 20.29 -4.05
C LEU A 6 4.53 18.89 -4.24
N VAL A 7 4.90 18.24 -5.31
CA VAL A 7 4.65 16.80 -5.57
C VAL A 7 6.00 16.09 -5.46
N THR A 8 6.18 15.18 -4.52
CA THR A 8 7.50 14.63 -4.20
C THR A 8 8.07 13.67 -5.23
N GLU A 9 7.22 13.10 -6.09
CA GLU A 9 7.63 12.21 -7.17
C GLU A 9 6.73 12.37 -8.39
N PRO A 10 7.19 11.98 -9.59
CA PRO A 10 6.37 12.02 -10.80
C PRO A 10 5.09 11.20 -10.65
N ILE A 11 3.96 11.81 -10.99
CA ILE A 11 2.64 11.18 -11.09
C ILE A 11 2.07 11.39 -12.51
N PRO A 12 0.97 10.70 -12.89
CA PRO A 12 0.41 10.88 -14.24
C PRO A 12 0.14 12.35 -14.57
N ALA A 13 0.49 12.75 -15.79
CA ALA A 13 0.40 14.14 -16.25
C ALA A 13 -1.00 14.76 -16.09
N SER A 14 -2.06 13.97 -16.26
CA SER A 14 -3.45 14.41 -16.02
C SER A 14 -3.68 14.95 -14.62
N ASN A 15 -3.04 14.32 -13.62
CA ASN A 15 -3.17 14.73 -12.22
C ASN A 15 -2.39 16.03 -11.96
N ILE A 16 -1.21 16.18 -12.61
CA ILE A 16 -0.43 17.42 -12.54
C ILE A 16 -1.22 18.57 -13.18
N HIS A 17 -1.81 18.36 -14.36
CA HIS A 17 -2.64 19.38 -15.00
C HIS A 17 -3.84 19.79 -14.13
N PHE A 18 -4.45 18.83 -13.43
CA PHE A 18 -5.50 19.16 -12.48
C PHE A 18 -4.99 20.05 -11.33
N LEU A 19 -3.86 19.72 -10.73
CA LEU A 19 -3.27 20.54 -9.67
C LEU A 19 -2.87 21.95 -10.16
N GLN A 20 -2.41 22.08 -11.40
CA GLN A 20 -2.07 23.36 -12.03
C GLN A 20 -3.27 24.29 -12.18
N THR A 21 -4.51 23.78 -12.13
CA THR A 21 -5.71 24.65 -12.13
C THR A 21 -5.89 25.43 -10.83
N VAL A 22 -5.25 25.00 -9.73
CA VAL A 22 -5.40 25.61 -8.41
C VAL A 22 -4.12 26.29 -7.90
N GLY A 23 -2.97 26.00 -8.50
CA GLY A 23 -1.71 26.58 -8.06
C GLY A 23 -0.51 26.29 -8.95
N GLU A 24 0.63 26.82 -8.55
CA GLU A 24 1.93 26.51 -9.14
C GLU A 24 2.41 25.15 -8.61
N VAL A 25 2.73 24.22 -9.50
CA VAL A 25 3.11 22.85 -9.16
C VAL A 25 4.58 22.62 -9.46
N THR A 26 5.35 22.25 -8.45
CA THR A 26 6.70 21.73 -8.57
C THR A 26 6.66 20.22 -8.40
N VAL A 27 7.24 19.48 -9.34
CA VAL A 27 7.34 18.02 -9.28
C VAL A 27 8.80 17.66 -9.04
N GLY A 28 9.05 16.91 -7.98
CA GLY A 28 10.37 16.36 -7.69
C GLY A 28 10.76 15.23 -8.64
N GLU A 29 12.04 14.95 -8.69
CA GLU A 29 12.57 13.78 -9.39
C GLU A 29 12.32 12.50 -8.59
N GLN A 30 12.31 11.37 -9.27
CA GLN A 30 12.13 10.08 -8.59
C GLN A 30 13.25 9.84 -7.56
N GLY A 31 12.85 9.59 -6.32
CA GLY A 31 13.78 9.35 -5.22
C GLY A 31 14.40 10.61 -4.59
N GLN A 32 14.07 11.81 -5.03
CA GLN A 32 14.64 13.06 -4.52
C GLN A 32 14.32 13.30 -3.04
N PHE A 33 13.10 12.95 -2.61
CA PHE A 33 12.61 13.23 -1.26
C PHE A 33 12.46 11.97 -0.40
N LEU A 34 13.48 11.09 -0.42
CA LEU A 34 13.53 9.88 0.40
C LEU A 34 14.06 10.12 1.82
N THR A 35 14.68 11.29 2.06
CA THR A 35 15.22 11.66 3.36
C THR A 35 14.51 12.88 3.93
N GLU A 36 14.55 13.01 5.25
CA GLU A 36 14.01 14.18 5.96
C GLU A 36 14.74 15.46 5.52
N GLU A 37 16.06 15.39 5.39
CA GLU A 37 16.92 16.53 5.05
C GLU A 37 16.54 17.13 3.69
N SER A 38 16.35 16.28 2.67
CA SER A 38 16.00 16.77 1.32
C SER A 38 14.65 17.50 1.29
N LEU A 39 13.72 17.09 2.13
CA LEU A 39 12.42 17.76 2.23
C LEU A 39 12.51 19.06 3.05
N LEU A 40 13.32 19.07 4.11
CA LEU A 40 13.55 20.25 4.96
C LEU A 40 14.10 21.46 4.16
N GLU A 41 14.93 21.22 3.14
CA GLU A 41 15.52 22.28 2.32
C GLU A 41 14.47 23.10 1.56
N VAL A 42 13.31 22.52 1.25
CA VAL A 42 12.35 23.15 0.34
C VAL A 42 10.97 23.40 0.93
N ILE A 43 10.56 22.60 1.94
CA ILE A 43 9.16 22.54 2.37
C ILE A 43 8.60 23.89 2.87
N GLY A 44 9.43 24.74 3.43
CA GLY A 44 9.04 26.07 3.93
C GLY A 44 8.47 27.00 2.86
N HIS A 45 8.64 26.66 1.58
CA HIS A 45 8.17 27.48 0.46
C HIS A 45 6.82 27.04 -0.12
N TYR A 46 6.20 25.97 0.39
CA TYR A 46 5.01 25.37 -0.21
C TYR A 46 3.79 25.47 0.71
N ASP A 47 2.63 25.65 0.10
CA ASP A 47 1.31 25.68 0.76
C ASP A 47 0.68 24.30 0.86
N ALA A 48 1.02 23.40 -0.07
CA ALA A 48 0.53 22.02 -0.12
C ALA A 48 1.63 21.05 -0.50
N LEU A 49 1.59 19.85 0.08
CA LEU A 49 2.49 18.75 -0.18
C LEU A 49 1.67 17.54 -0.65
N LEU A 50 1.97 17.02 -1.84
CA LEU A 50 1.54 15.70 -2.29
C LEU A 50 2.73 14.75 -2.19
N CYS A 51 2.69 13.79 -1.27
CA CYS A 51 3.81 12.91 -0.98
C CYS A 51 3.47 11.42 -1.17
N MET A 52 4.51 10.61 -1.27
CA MET A 52 4.42 9.14 -1.31
C MET A 52 4.73 8.55 0.06
N LEU A 53 4.45 7.24 0.25
CA LEU A 53 4.80 6.52 1.50
C LEU A 53 6.30 6.56 1.82
N SER A 54 7.14 6.67 0.80
CA SER A 54 8.60 6.78 0.92
C SER A 54 9.08 8.13 1.45
N THR A 55 8.23 9.16 1.42
CA THR A 55 8.58 10.53 1.84
C THR A 55 8.37 10.69 3.36
N PRO A 56 9.40 10.93 4.15
CA PRO A 56 9.30 11.07 5.60
C PRO A 56 8.79 12.47 6.00
N VAL A 57 7.53 12.59 6.35
CA VAL A 57 6.91 13.83 6.83
C VAL A 57 6.91 13.84 8.36
N THR A 58 8.09 14.05 8.92
CA THR A 58 8.32 14.02 10.37
C THR A 58 7.86 15.30 11.07
N SER A 59 7.92 15.31 12.40
CA SER A 59 7.63 16.53 13.20
C SER A 59 8.56 17.69 12.82
N ARG A 60 9.83 17.44 12.52
CA ARG A 60 10.79 18.49 12.10
C ARG A 60 10.43 19.10 10.75
N VAL A 61 10.00 18.26 9.80
CA VAL A 61 9.51 18.73 8.49
C VAL A 61 8.29 19.62 8.66
N LEU A 62 7.32 19.18 9.46
CA LEU A 62 6.09 19.94 9.71
C LEU A 62 6.34 21.25 10.50
N GLU A 63 7.31 21.25 11.39
CA GLU A 63 7.76 22.46 12.11
C GLU A 63 8.38 23.48 11.16
N ALA A 64 9.21 23.04 10.21
CA ALA A 64 9.82 23.92 9.20
C ALA A 64 8.83 24.41 8.13
N ALA A 65 7.68 23.76 8.00
CA ALA A 65 6.70 24.00 6.95
C ALA A 65 5.72 25.14 7.30
N HIS A 66 6.21 26.34 7.57
CA HIS A 66 5.43 27.46 8.11
C HIS A 66 4.23 27.91 7.26
N GLN A 67 4.22 27.61 5.96
CA GLN A 67 3.14 27.98 5.03
C GLN A 67 2.22 26.81 4.69
N LEU A 68 2.61 25.58 5.06
CA LEU A 68 1.93 24.37 4.66
C LEU A 68 0.54 24.27 5.31
N LYS A 69 -0.48 24.02 4.50
CA LYS A 69 -1.88 23.89 4.94
C LYS A 69 -2.36 22.45 4.88
N ILE A 70 -1.81 21.67 3.95
CA ILE A 70 -2.24 20.31 3.70
C ILE A 70 -1.10 19.41 3.25
N VAL A 71 -1.10 18.19 3.78
CA VAL A 71 -0.30 17.05 3.28
C VAL A 71 -1.28 16.03 2.71
N ALA A 72 -1.21 15.77 1.41
CA ALA A 72 -1.96 14.71 0.75
C ALA A 72 -1.02 13.53 0.50
N ASN A 73 -1.30 12.37 1.12
CA ASN A 73 -0.53 11.16 0.92
C ASN A 73 -1.11 10.32 -0.22
N PHE A 74 -0.33 10.08 -1.27
CA PHE A 74 -0.74 9.24 -2.40
C PHE A 74 -0.66 7.75 -2.03
N ALA A 75 -1.35 7.40 -0.95
CA ALA A 75 -1.37 6.05 -0.38
C ALA A 75 -2.59 5.85 0.54
N VAL A 76 -2.87 4.59 0.87
CA VAL A 76 -3.85 4.21 1.89
C VAL A 76 -3.27 4.40 3.30
N GLY A 77 -2.04 3.93 3.52
CA GLY A 77 -1.30 4.13 4.77
C GLY A 77 -0.78 5.58 4.91
N TYR A 78 -0.49 6.00 6.12
CA TYR A 78 0.05 7.32 6.44
C TYR A 78 1.06 7.28 7.58
N ASN A 79 1.70 6.14 7.80
CA ASN A 79 2.72 5.95 8.83
C ASN A 79 4.03 6.71 8.57
N ASN A 80 4.19 7.28 7.39
CA ASN A 80 5.27 8.22 7.02
C ASN A 80 5.01 9.66 7.49
N ILE A 81 3.82 9.97 8.04
CA ILE A 81 3.42 11.31 8.46
C ILE A 81 3.20 11.34 9.98
N ASP A 82 3.84 12.29 10.66
CA ASP A 82 3.57 12.56 12.08
C ASP A 82 2.23 13.31 12.22
N ILE A 83 1.15 12.55 12.42
CA ILE A 83 -0.21 13.07 12.53
C ILE A 83 -0.37 13.99 13.75
N GLN A 84 0.33 13.69 14.85
CA GLN A 84 0.26 14.53 16.05
C GLN A 84 0.93 15.89 15.82
N ALA A 85 2.06 15.91 15.13
CA ALA A 85 2.70 17.15 14.72
C ALA A 85 1.84 17.93 13.72
N ALA A 86 1.27 17.27 12.69
CA ALA A 86 0.38 17.91 11.74
C ALA A 86 -0.80 18.62 12.46
N HIS A 87 -1.41 17.95 13.43
CA HIS A 87 -2.47 18.54 14.22
C HIS A 87 -1.98 19.76 15.05
N ARG A 88 -0.79 19.68 15.68
CA ARG A 88 -0.22 20.82 16.45
C ARG A 88 0.02 22.05 15.58
N TYR A 89 0.41 21.87 14.32
CA TYR A 89 0.67 22.96 13.38
C TYR A 89 -0.53 23.32 12.51
N ASN A 90 -1.74 22.77 12.80
CA ASN A 90 -2.97 22.98 12.04
C ASN A 90 -2.85 22.63 10.56
N ILE A 91 -2.03 21.60 10.23
CA ILE A 91 -1.86 21.09 8.87
C ILE A 91 -2.84 19.94 8.67
N GLN A 92 -3.67 20.02 7.64
CA GLN A 92 -4.60 18.96 7.28
C GLN A 92 -3.83 17.78 6.66
N VAL A 93 -4.29 16.56 6.95
CA VAL A 93 -3.74 15.35 6.32
C VAL A 93 -4.85 14.60 5.60
N ALA A 94 -4.59 14.28 4.33
CA ALA A 94 -5.47 13.48 3.50
C ALA A 94 -4.74 12.24 2.97
N ASN A 95 -5.46 11.16 2.75
CA ASN A 95 -4.96 9.92 2.15
C ASN A 95 -5.99 9.37 1.16
N THR A 96 -5.70 8.22 0.52
CA THR A 96 -6.56 7.57 -0.48
C THR A 96 -7.12 6.24 0.04
N PRO A 97 -8.06 6.24 1.02
CA PRO A 97 -8.63 5.01 1.55
C PRO A 97 -9.48 4.29 0.48
N ASP A 98 -9.61 2.97 0.62
CA ASP A 98 -10.47 2.06 -0.14
C ASP A 98 -10.10 1.80 -1.60
N VAL A 99 -9.47 2.73 -2.30
CA VAL A 99 -9.19 2.63 -3.75
C VAL A 99 -8.38 1.41 -4.17
N LEU A 100 -7.56 0.85 -3.27
CA LEU A 100 -6.69 -0.31 -3.54
C LEU A 100 -7.19 -1.61 -2.90
N THR A 101 -8.31 -1.60 -2.17
CA THR A 101 -8.75 -2.75 -1.37
C THR A 101 -8.92 -4.00 -2.23
N GLU A 102 -9.66 -3.89 -3.32
CA GLU A 102 -9.96 -5.04 -4.18
C GLU A 102 -8.73 -5.49 -4.97
N SER A 103 -7.99 -4.55 -5.57
CA SER A 103 -6.78 -4.88 -6.34
C SER A 103 -5.67 -5.50 -5.49
N CYS A 104 -5.48 -5.04 -4.25
CA CYS A 104 -4.54 -5.68 -3.32
C CYS A 104 -5.00 -7.08 -2.91
N ALA A 105 -6.30 -7.29 -2.71
CA ALA A 105 -6.84 -8.60 -2.39
C ALA A 105 -6.71 -9.58 -3.57
N ASP A 106 -6.93 -9.12 -4.81
CA ASP A 106 -6.70 -9.91 -6.03
C ASP A 106 -5.23 -10.30 -6.17
N PHE A 107 -4.34 -9.33 -6.01
CA PHE A 107 -2.90 -9.57 -6.09
C PHE A 107 -2.43 -10.56 -5.02
N THR A 108 -2.93 -10.42 -3.78
CA THR A 108 -2.62 -11.35 -2.68
C THR A 108 -3.09 -12.77 -2.99
N MET A 109 -4.27 -12.93 -3.61
CA MET A 109 -4.74 -14.24 -4.06
C MET A 109 -3.86 -14.80 -5.18
N GLY A 110 -3.44 -13.95 -6.12
CA GLY A 110 -2.47 -14.32 -7.15
C GLY A 110 -1.16 -14.84 -6.59
N LEU A 111 -0.60 -14.17 -5.58
CA LEU A 111 0.62 -14.61 -4.88
C LEU A 111 0.42 -15.93 -4.14
N LEU A 112 -0.71 -16.13 -3.47
CA LEU A 112 -1.05 -17.39 -2.81
C LEU A 112 -1.08 -18.55 -3.82
N LEU A 113 -1.73 -18.36 -4.96
CA LEU A 113 -1.79 -19.35 -6.04
C LEU A 113 -0.41 -19.59 -6.66
N ALA A 114 0.33 -18.53 -6.97
CA ALA A 114 1.67 -18.65 -7.55
C ALA A 114 2.63 -19.44 -6.64
N SER A 115 2.56 -19.19 -5.33
CA SER A 115 3.36 -19.89 -4.34
C SER A 115 2.94 -21.36 -4.20
N THR A 116 1.67 -21.62 -3.95
CA THR A 116 1.14 -22.96 -3.66
C THR A 116 1.18 -23.88 -4.88
N ARG A 117 1.00 -23.34 -6.08
CA ARG A 117 1.02 -24.07 -7.36
C ARG A 117 2.39 -24.00 -8.05
N ARG A 118 3.41 -23.38 -7.42
CA ARG A 118 4.80 -23.29 -7.90
C ARG A 118 4.95 -22.67 -9.29
N PHE A 119 4.12 -21.67 -9.63
CA PHE A 119 4.08 -21.06 -10.97
C PHE A 119 5.46 -20.60 -11.44
N ASN A 120 6.19 -19.85 -10.62
CA ASN A 120 7.50 -19.31 -11.01
C ASN A 120 8.51 -20.43 -11.38
N LYS A 121 8.47 -21.55 -10.64
CA LYS A 121 9.35 -22.69 -10.94
C LYS A 121 8.95 -23.40 -12.22
N ALA A 122 7.65 -23.57 -12.45
CA ALA A 122 7.13 -24.21 -13.66
C ALA A 122 7.40 -23.33 -14.89
N GLU A 123 7.21 -22.03 -14.79
CA GLU A 123 7.50 -21.08 -15.85
C GLU A 123 8.99 -21.09 -16.21
N GLN A 124 9.88 -20.99 -15.20
CA GLN A 124 11.32 -21.01 -15.42
C GLN A 124 11.76 -22.31 -16.10
N TYR A 125 11.28 -23.44 -15.62
CA TYR A 125 11.57 -24.77 -16.22
C TYR A 125 11.18 -24.85 -17.69
N LEU A 126 10.01 -24.27 -18.03
CA LEU A 126 9.55 -24.18 -19.42
C LEU A 126 10.47 -23.25 -20.25
N ARG A 127 10.81 -22.07 -19.73
CA ARG A 127 11.69 -21.10 -20.42
C ARG A 127 13.10 -21.62 -20.66
N ASP A 128 13.61 -22.44 -19.75
CA ASP A 128 14.92 -23.07 -19.84
C ASP A 128 14.93 -24.25 -20.85
N GLY A 129 13.78 -24.55 -21.49
CA GLY A 129 13.65 -25.65 -22.46
C GLY A 129 13.72 -27.05 -21.82
N LEU A 130 13.56 -27.12 -20.50
CA LEU A 130 13.67 -28.38 -19.76
C LEU A 130 12.41 -29.26 -19.83
N PHE A 131 11.28 -28.67 -20.23
CA PHE A 131 10.02 -29.40 -20.40
C PHE A 131 10.03 -30.19 -21.71
N THR A 132 10.51 -31.44 -21.66
CA THR A 132 10.61 -32.34 -22.82
C THR A 132 9.47 -33.36 -22.89
N GLN A 133 8.84 -33.63 -21.74
CA GLN A 133 7.72 -34.57 -21.64
C GLN A 133 6.91 -34.29 -20.36
N TRP A 134 5.69 -34.82 -20.31
CA TRP A 134 4.88 -34.80 -19.10
C TRP A 134 5.46 -35.77 -18.05
N GLU A 135 5.53 -35.28 -16.78
CA GLU A 135 6.01 -36.04 -15.64
C GLU A 135 4.94 -36.07 -14.54
N PRO A 136 4.48 -37.22 -14.06
CA PRO A 136 3.42 -37.34 -13.06
C PRO A 136 3.80 -36.73 -11.69
N LEU A 137 5.08 -36.60 -11.37
CA LEU A 137 5.60 -36.06 -10.11
C LEU A 137 6.34 -34.72 -10.28
N GLY A 138 6.29 -34.09 -11.44
CA GLY A 138 7.09 -32.92 -11.81
C GLY A 138 6.78 -31.71 -10.91
N PHE A 139 5.74 -30.94 -11.21
CA PHE A 139 5.40 -29.72 -10.50
C PHE A 139 4.18 -29.87 -9.60
N LEU A 140 4.21 -30.88 -8.70
CA LEU A 140 3.16 -31.05 -7.70
C LEU A 140 3.13 -29.83 -6.76
N GLY A 141 2.00 -29.15 -6.74
CA GLY A 141 1.70 -28.05 -5.83
C GLY A 141 0.71 -28.47 -4.75
N MET A 142 0.39 -27.54 -3.87
CA MET A 142 -0.63 -27.71 -2.82
C MET A 142 -1.98 -27.27 -3.33
N GLU A 143 -3.00 -28.11 -3.17
CA GLU A 143 -4.39 -27.74 -3.39
C GLU A 143 -4.88 -26.86 -2.23
N LEU A 144 -5.67 -25.81 -2.52
CA LEU A 144 -6.18 -24.89 -1.51
C LEU A 144 -7.44 -25.39 -0.82
N SER A 145 -8.26 -26.16 -1.53
CA SER A 145 -9.53 -26.68 -1.00
C SER A 145 -9.32 -27.45 0.30
N GLY A 146 -10.12 -27.16 1.32
CA GLY A 146 -10.04 -27.76 2.65
C GLY A 146 -8.85 -27.32 3.51
N LYS A 147 -7.95 -26.45 2.99
CA LYS A 147 -6.80 -25.95 3.77
C LYS A 147 -7.21 -24.79 4.68
N LYS A 148 -6.41 -24.57 5.72
CA LYS A 148 -6.55 -23.46 6.65
C LYS A 148 -5.65 -22.32 6.19
N LEU A 149 -6.21 -21.10 6.15
CA LEU A 149 -5.48 -19.86 5.85
C LEU A 149 -5.46 -18.99 7.11
N GLY A 150 -4.26 -18.67 7.58
CA GLY A 150 -4.06 -17.69 8.63
C GLY A 150 -3.85 -16.29 8.04
N ILE A 151 -4.59 -15.29 8.51
CA ILE A 151 -4.49 -13.89 8.09
C ILE A 151 -4.09 -13.04 9.30
N ILE A 152 -2.94 -12.39 9.23
CA ILE A 152 -2.51 -11.41 10.22
C ILE A 152 -2.90 -10.04 9.70
N GLY A 153 -3.91 -9.41 10.35
CA GLY A 153 -4.51 -8.16 9.89
C GLY A 153 -5.81 -8.38 9.09
N MET A 154 -6.95 -8.32 9.77
CA MET A 154 -8.29 -8.47 9.18
C MET A 154 -8.94 -7.10 8.90
N GLY A 155 -8.16 -6.14 8.38
CA GLY A 155 -8.65 -4.86 7.89
C GLY A 155 -9.40 -5.01 6.55
N ARG A 156 -9.67 -3.92 5.85
CA ARG A 156 -10.42 -3.92 4.58
C ARG A 156 -9.84 -4.91 3.56
N ILE A 157 -8.53 -4.86 3.32
CA ILE A 157 -7.83 -5.78 2.40
C ILE A 157 -7.90 -7.22 2.90
N GLY A 158 -7.63 -7.47 4.19
CA GLY A 158 -7.70 -8.80 4.77
C GLY A 158 -9.08 -9.44 4.65
N GLN A 159 -10.15 -8.66 4.84
CA GLN A 159 -11.53 -9.11 4.67
C GLN A 159 -11.85 -9.43 3.21
N SER A 160 -11.42 -8.57 2.28
CA SER A 160 -11.63 -8.79 0.84
C SER A 160 -10.85 -10.01 0.36
N PHE A 161 -9.62 -10.20 0.83
CA PHE A 161 -8.82 -11.41 0.57
C PHE A 161 -9.45 -12.67 1.16
N ALA A 162 -9.96 -12.61 2.39
CA ALA A 162 -10.63 -13.74 3.04
C ALA A 162 -11.83 -14.25 2.23
N LYS A 163 -12.66 -13.34 1.68
CA LYS A 163 -13.79 -13.71 0.80
C LYS A 163 -13.33 -14.50 -0.42
N ARG A 164 -12.22 -14.11 -1.04
CA ARG A 164 -11.63 -14.83 -2.18
C ARG A 164 -11.13 -16.21 -1.78
N ALA A 165 -10.40 -16.30 -0.69
CA ALA A 165 -9.88 -17.57 -0.20
C ALA A 165 -11.01 -18.55 0.21
N GLN A 166 -12.11 -18.04 0.77
CA GLN A 166 -13.31 -18.85 1.05
C GLN A 166 -13.92 -19.44 -0.24
N ALA A 167 -13.92 -18.69 -1.35
CA ALA A 167 -14.40 -19.19 -2.64
C ALA A 167 -13.52 -20.34 -3.18
N PHE A 168 -12.25 -20.41 -2.75
CA PHE A 168 -11.36 -21.55 -3.01
C PHE A 168 -11.50 -22.70 -2.01
N GLY A 169 -12.53 -22.67 -1.15
CA GLY A 169 -12.80 -23.73 -0.17
C GLY A 169 -11.87 -23.72 1.04
N MET A 170 -11.18 -22.61 1.32
CA MET A 170 -10.29 -22.49 2.47
C MET A 170 -11.05 -22.15 3.77
N GLY A 171 -10.63 -22.72 4.90
CA GLY A 171 -11.03 -22.25 6.22
C GLY A 171 -10.20 -21.04 6.64
N ILE A 172 -10.86 -19.96 7.08
CA ILE A 172 -10.18 -18.72 7.44
C ILE A 172 -9.98 -18.62 8.95
N TYR A 173 -8.75 -18.35 9.34
CA TYR A 173 -8.31 -18.02 10.70
C TYR A 173 -7.63 -16.67 10.65
N TYR A 174 -7.83 -15.82 11.65
CA TYR A 174 -7.19 -14.51 11.61
C TYR A 174 -6.75 -14.05 13.01
N HIS A 175 -5.79 -13.14 13.01
CA HIS A 175 -5.40 -12.36 14.17
C HIS A 175 -5.52 -10.87 13.83
N ASN A 176 -6.16 -10.10 14.72
CA ASN A 176 -6.32 -8.65 14.58
C ASN A 176 -6.45 -8.02 15.97
N PRO A 177 -5.93 -6.80 16.20
CA PRO A 177 -6.11 -6.08 17.47
C PRO A 177 -7.57 -5.85 17.86
N VAL A 178 -8.46 -5.76 16.85
CA VAL A 178 -9.91 -5.63 17.03
C VAL A 178 -10.60 -6.90 16.50
N SER A 179 -11.46 -7.49 17.30
CA SER A 179 -12.23 -8.67 16.91
C SER A 179 -13.36 -8.30 15.93
N TYR A 180 -13.53 -9.12 14.89
CA TYR A 180 -14.61 -8.97 13.90
C TYR A 180 -15.62 -10.11 14.03
N THR A 181 -16.50 -10.02 15.01
CA THR A 181 -17.50 -11.06 15.35
C THR A 181 -18.50 -11.37 14.22
N HIS A 182 -18.67 -10.47 13.26
CA HIS A 182 -19.60 -10.63 12.13
C HIS A 182 -19.01 -11.43 10.95
N LEU A 183 -17.70 -11.75 10.99
CA LEU A 183 -17.06 -12.54 9.94
C LEU A 183 -17.22 -14.04 10.22
N ARG A 184 -17.56 -14.81 9.19
CA ARG A 184 -17.50 -16.29 9.24
C ARG A 184 -16.03 -16.75 9.15
N ALA A 185 -15.26 -16.44 10.20
CA ALA A 185 -13.85 -16.77 10.32
C ALA A 185 -13.55 -17.08 11.79
N HIS A 186 -12.54 -17.90 12.03
CA HIS A 186 -12.08 -18.20 13.39
C HIS A 186 -10.98 -17.22 13.80
N GLU A 187 -11.25 -16.40 14.80
CA GLU A 187 -10.21 -15.58 15.43
C GLU A 187 -9.28 -16.49 16.24
N THR A 188 -8.00 -16.50 15.93
CA THR A 188 -6.98 -17.07 16.78
C THR A 188 -6.59 -16.03 17.82
N GLY A 189 -6.86 -16.27 19.10
CA GLY A 189 -6.58 -15.35 20.19
C GLY A 189 -5.12 -14.83 20.19
N ARG A 190 -4.80 -13.94 21.14
CA ARG A 190 -3.58 -13.12 21.24
C ARG A 190 -2.22 -13.84 21.27
N ASN A 191 -2.16 -15.15 21.06
CA ASN A 191 -0.95 -15.99 21.18
C ASN A 191 -0.52 -16.62 19.84
N LEU A 192 -0.37 -15.80 18.80
CA LEU A 192 0.44 -16.16 17.64
C LEU A 192 1.68 -15.29 17.62
#